data_2db1616f83c2b1872da311c4378680aa
#
_entry.id   2db1616f83c2b1872da311c4378680aa
#
_cell.length_a   1.000
_cell.length_b   1.000
_cell.length_c   1.000
_cell.angle_alpha   90.00
_cell.angle_beta   90.00
_cell.angle_gamma   90.00
#
_symmetry.space_group_name_H-M   'P 1'
#
loop_
_entity.id
_entity.type
_entity.pdbx_description
1 polymer ?
#
loop_
_entity_poly.entity_id
_entity_poly.type
_entity_poly.pdbx_seq_one_letter_code
_entity_poly.pdbx_strand_id
1 'polypeptide(L)'
;MGSSLLATDGYKFSMAEAGWPLRRETFYYSHRKGGQQVVPLDVESYVRALLPEPAESDYAYLARNSYEMGAGFKAAIRYKDKLVIRALPKGARFYSREPVFSLTGPSALVSWLEPLLLQLNFRIQVATHALADREALAKALAVVSCEEEKRIALETLDAVGVKPVPMTVDAEGYHARVLSVVRDLVDAVKDPSRIFEVGLRAATCLEQHEIALRACMDAGVMRTSNVLGAEKLGMIPVGTMGHEHVQRYGSDEAAFRAIRERRPERSSYLLDTYDTLSSGLPTAFRLIHEEPEAGDSIRFDSGDKKKQYTQAVSRAKAEGLKPVLILEDGLDAQATREFEAMRAEYGWEPSKQFYGYGGFIVARTMASPFTRDRVAAVYKLSRTGHVPTMKFGNELAEGKQSIPGVPVVFRRRGGTGPIGLIGQEGEPVPEGYELLSGASPEAASALPASAGADDQRVAYTPATQALVLELRHRHFPQGPAHHS
;
A
#
# COMPACT_ATOMS: atom_id res chain seq x y z
N MET A 1 23.80 7.21 2.11
CA MET A 1 23.17 7.96 1.01
C MET A 1 21.67 7.71 1.11
N GLY A 2 20.86 8.74 1.01
CA GLY A 2 19.39 8.58 0.99
C GLY A 2 18.87 8.03 -0.34
N SER A 3 17.56 7.81 -0.43
CA SER A 3 16.92 7.30 -1.63
C SER A 3 16.75 8.38 -2.71
N SER A 4 16.73 8.00 -3.99
CA SER A 4 16.31 8.91 -5.06
C SER A 4 14.89 9.42 -4.81
N LEU A 5 14.61 10.70 -5.10
CA LEU A 5 13.24 11.23 -5.06
C LEU A 5 12.27 10.44 -5.95
N LEU A 6 12.77 9.83 -7.01
CA LEU A 6 11.98 9.03 -7.95
C LEU A 6 11.62 7.63 -7.43
N ALA A 7 12.22 7.17 -6.30
CA ALA A 7 12.01 5.83 -5.75
C ALA A 7 10.63 5.69 -5.05
N THR A 8 9.57 5.99 -5.77
CA THR A 8 8.19 5.91 -5.29
C THR A 8 7.21 5.69 -6.45
N ASP A 9 5.95 5.46 -6.14
CA ASP A 9 4.88 5.31 -7.12
C ASP A 9 4.40 6.67 -7.67
N GLY A 10 4.11 6.75 -8.97
CA GLY A 10 3.73 7.99 -9.65
C GLY A 10 2.51 8.70 -9.06
N TYR A 11 1.54 7.93 -8.48
CA TYR A 11 0.38 8.56 -7.85
C TYR A 11 0.73 9.40 -6.61
N LYS A 12 1.91 9.21 -6.00
CA LYS A 12 2.37 10.06 -4.89
C LYS A 12 2.61 11.50 -5.34
N PHE A 13 3.09 11.67 -6.56
CA PHE A 13 3.26 12.98 -7.16
C PHE A 13 1.90 13.60 -7.55
N SER A 14 1.01 12.83 -8.19
CA SER A 14 -0.34 13.32 -8.54
C SER A 14 -1.11 13.83 -7.30
N MET A 15 -1.05 13.07 -6.20
CA MET A 15 -1.73 13.45 -4.95
C MET A 15 -1.05 14.63 -4.24
N ALA A 16 0.26 14.81 -4.42
CA ALA A 16 0.98 15.95 -3.87
C ALA A 16 0.66 17.26 -4.63
N GLU A 17 0.45 17.19 -5.95
CA GLU A 17 -0.02 18.31 -6.75
C GLU A 17 -1.42 18.78 -6.34
N ALA A 18 -2.31 17.83 -6.10
CA ALA A 18 -3.72 18.08 -5.79
C ALA A 18 -4.00 18.23 -4.29
N GLY A 19 -2.98 18.14 -3.44
CA GLY A 19 -3.14 18.13 -1.99
C GLY A 19 -2.42 19.26 -1.27
N TRP A 20 -2.16 19.03 0.00
CA TRP A 20 -1.46 19.95 0.89
C TRP A 20 -0.12 19.38 1.36
N PRO A 21 0.97 19.51 0.58
CA PRO A 21 2.24 18.84 0.83
C PRO A 21 2.83 19.05 2.22
N LEU A 22 2.63 20.23 2.81
CA LEU A 22 3.12 20.63 4.14
C LEU A 22 2.17 20.29 5.29
N ARG A 23 0.94 19.84 5.02
CA ARG A 23 0.00 19.45 6.07
C ARG A 23 0.59 18.34 6.90
N ARG A 24 0.51 18.46 8.23
CA ARG A 24 0.98 17.41 9.13
C ARG A 24 0.03 16.22 9.10
N GLU A 25 0.53 15.06 8.72
CA GLU A 25 -0.23 13.81 8.61
C GLU A 25 0.42 12.69 9.39
N THR A 26 -0.40 11.72 9.81
CA THR A 26 0.07 10.49 10.45
C THR A 26 -0.32 9.30 9.60
N PHE A 27 0.66 8.44 9.35
CA PHE A 27 0.49 7.12 8.76
C PHE A 27 0.96 6.07 9.74
N TYR A 28 0.45 4.84 9.63
CA TYR A 28 0.96 3.70 10.38
C TYR A 28 1.22 2.49 9.48
N TYR A 29 2.17 1.67 9.87
CA TYR A 29 2.51 0.41 9.23
C TYR A 29 2.04 -0.76 10.10
N SER A 30 1.38 -1.75 9.49
CA SER A 30 0.98 -2.98 10.18
C SER A 30 0.85 -4.17 9.22
N HIS A 31 0.83 -5.37 9.78
CA HIS A 31 0.45 -6.59 9.09
C HIS A 31 -0.95 -7.01 9.52
N ARG A 32 -1.86 -7.23 8.58
CA ARG A 32 -3.24 -7.65 8.89
C ARG A 32 -3.37 -9.13 9.21
N LYS A 33 -2.36 -9.93 8.79
CA LYS A 33 -2.29 -11.39 8.92
C LYS A 33 -0.89 -11.80 9.40
N GLY A 34 -0.68 -13.09 9.62
CA GLY A 34 0.64 -13.67 9.93
C GLY A 34 0.83 -14.03 11.40
N GLY A 35 -0.17 -13.81 12.25
CA GLY A 35 -0.07 -14.17 13.68
C GLY A 35 1.00 -13.36 14.42
N GLN A 36 1.80 -14.06 15.26
CA GLN A 36 2.93 -13.47 15.97
C GLN A 36 4.13 -13.29 15.03
N GLN A 37 4.74 -12.12 15.05
CA GLN A 37 5.88 -11.74 14.24
C GLN A 37 6.90 -10.95 15.07
N VAL A 38 8.09 -10.67 14.51
CA VAL A 38 9.19 -10.00 15.22
C VAL A 38 9.68 -8.80 14.43
N VAL A 39 9.97 -7.70 15.15
CA VAL A 39 10.62 -6.51 14.60
C VAL A 39 12.14 -6.75 14.51
N PRO A 40 12.74 -6.88 13.31
CA PRO A 40 14.14 -7.35 13.20
C PRO A 40 15.20 -6.26 13.38
N LEU A 41 14.82 -4.98 13.36
CA LEU A 41 15.76 -3.87 13.26
C LEU A 41 15.27 -2.64 14.03
N ASP A 42 16.13 -1.65 14.21
CA ASP A 42 15.72 -0.33 14.65
C ASP A 42 14.95 0.39 13.53
N VAL A 43 13.64 0.55 13.75
CA VAL A 43 12.73 1.11 12.73
C VAL A 43 13.02 2.58 12.46
N GLU A 44 13.42 3.36 13.48
CA GLU A 44 13.71 4.77 13.27
C GLU A 44 14.91 4.95 12.34
N SER A 45 16.02 4.27 12.61
CA SER A 45 17.20 4.27 11.73
C SER A 45 16.87 3.79 10.32
N TYR A 46 16.03 2.74 10.21
CA TYR A 46 15.59 2.24 8.91
C TYR A 46 14.79 3.28 8.11
N VAL A 47 13.80 3.91 8.73
CA VAL A 47 13.01 4.98 8.08
C VAL A 47 13.89 6.15 7.67
N ARG A 48 14.81 6.59 8.54
CA ARG A 48 15.71 7.71 8.24
C ARG A 48 16.67 7.42 7.09
N ALA A 49 17.10 6.17 6.93
CA ALA A 49 17.95 5.75 5.80
C ALA A 49 17.21 5.75 4.45
N LEU A 50 15.88 5.65 4.46
CA LEU A 50 15.05 5.68 3.26
C LEU A 50 14.66 7.10 2.82
N LEU A 51 14.93 8.14 3.61
CA LEU A 51 14.51 9.51 3.29
C LEU A 51 15.09 9.98 1.95
N PRO A 52 14.29 10.68 1.13
CA PRO A 52 14.70 11.08 -0.20
C PRO A 52 15.79 12.14 -0.18
N GLU A 53 16.71 12.04 -1.12
CA GLU A 53 17.71 13.07 -1.42
C GLU A 53 17.45 13.59 -2.84
N PRO A 54 16.63 14.66 -2.99
CA PRO A 54 16.21 15.13 -4.29
C PRO A 54 17.36 15.84 -5.02
N ALA A 55 17.50 15.54 -6.32
CA ALA A 55 18.33 16.25 -7.27
C ALA A 55 17.48 17.13 -8.21
N GLU A 56 18.04 18.17 -8.79
CA GLU A 56 17.31 18.99 -9.77
C GLU A 56 16.93 18.19 -11.03
N SER A 57 17.71 17.17 -11.39
CA SER A 57 17.38 16.21 -12.45
C SER A 57 16.08 15.44 -12.19
N ASP A 58 15.79 15.12 -10.92
CA ASP A 58 14.56 14.43 -10.55
C ASP A 58 13.33 15.31 -10.84
N TYR A 59 13.39 16.58 -10.45
CA TYR A 59 12.31 17.53 -10.75
C TYR A 59 12.15 17.78 -12.24
N ALA A 60 13.26 17.84 -13.00
CA ALA A 60 13.22 17.97 -14.44
C ALA A 60 12.59 16.74 -15.11
N TYR A 61 12.89 15.52 -14.61
CA TYR A 61 12.25 14.30 -15.08
C TYR A 61 10.75 14.29 -14.77
N LEU A 62 10.35 14.64 -13.55
CA LEU A 62 8.96 14.72 -13.16
C LEU A 62 8.17 15.68 -14.04
N ALA A 63 8.69 16.88 -14.28
CA ALA A 63 8.04 17.89 -15.14
C ALA A 63 7.84 17.40 -16.58
N ARG A 64 8.83 16.72 -17.18
CA ARG A 64 8.69 16.11 -18.52
C ARG A 64 7.62 15.01 -18.57
N ASN A 65 7.26 14.42 -17.45
CA ASN A 65 6.22 13.40 -17.32
C ASN A 65 4.92 13.95 -16.72
N SER A 66 4.69 15.26 -16.83
CA SER A 66 3.48 15.94 -16.36
C SER A 66 3.23 15.86 -14.84
N TYR A 67 4.31 15.86 -14.06
CA TYR A 67 4.26 16.03 -12.61
C TYR A 67 4.95 17.33 -12.22
N GLU A 68 4.18 18.36 -11.91
CA GLU A 68 4.69 19.69 -11.56
C GLU A 68 4.81 19.86 -10.04
N MET A 69 6.02 19.68 -9.50
CA MET A 69 6.28 19.77 -8.08
C MET A 69 6.50 21.23 -7.64
N GLY A 70 5.48 21.84 -7.06
CA GLY A 70 5.51 23.21 -6.55
C GLY A 70 6.41 23.41 -5.32
N ALA A 71 6.59 24.67 -4.90
CA ALA A 71 7.44 25.05 -3.75
C ALA A 71 7.05 24.34 -2.45
N GLY A 72 5.75 24.13 -2.21
CA GLY A 72 5.26 23.42 -1.02
C GLY A 72 5.72 21.95 -0.98
N PHE A 73 5.74 21.24 -2.11
CA PHE A 73 6.28 19.89 -2.20
C PHE A 73 7.78 19.88 -1.93
N LYS A 74 8.53 20.77 -2.61
CA LYS A 74 9.99 20.87 -2.43
C LYS A 74 10.38 21.18 -0.98
N ALA A 75 9.61 22.01 -0.30
CA ALA A 75 9.79 22.28 1.13
C ALA A 75 9.46 21.06 1.99
N ALA A 76 8.33 20.40 1.74
CA ALA A 76 7.90 19.22 2.51
C ALA A 76 8.94 18.09 2.48
N ILE A 77 9.52 17.79 1.32
CA ILE A 77 10.54 16.75 1.15
C ILE A 77 11.84 17.05 1.94
N ARG A 78 12.15 18.32 2.16
CA ARG A 78 13.32 18.76 2.93
C ARG A 78 13.10 18.73 4.44
N TYR A 79 11.89 18.70 4.94
CA TYR A 79 11.56 18.72 6.38
C TYR A 79 11.75 17.36 7.06
N LYS A 80 12.91 16.72 6.85
CA LYS A 80 13.26 15.41 7.40
C LYS A 80 13.35 15.41 8.93
N ASP A 81 13.75 16.53 9.53
CA ASP A 81 13.82 16.78 10.98
C ASP A 81 12.41 16.89 11.63
N LYS A 82 11.37 17.14 10.86
CA LYS A 82 10.00 17.24 11.35
C LYS A 82 9.26 15.89 11.46
N LEU A 83 9.93 14.79 11.11
CA LEU A 83 9.36 13.46 11.28
C LEU A 83 9.36 13.05 12.74
N VAL A 84 8.20 12.61 13.20
CA VAL A 84 8.03 11.93 14.49
C VAL A 84 7.75 10.46 14.20
N ILE A 85 8.63 9.59 14.68
CA ILE A 85 8.58 8.15 14.48
C ILE A 85 8.29 7.51 15.83
N ARG A 86 7.21 6.73 15.94
CA ARG A 86 6.90 5.91 17.10
C ARG A 86 6.85 4.47 16.65
N ALA A 87 7.80 3.69 17.06
CA ALA A 87 7.97 2.32 16.62
C ALA A 87 7.99 1.34 17.80
N LEU A 88 7.62 0.11 17.52
CA LEU A 88 7.96 -1.00 18.39
C LEU A 88 9.48 -1.20 18.40
N PRO A 89 10.10 -1.49 19.53
CA PRO A 89 11.55 -1.65 19.61
C PRO A 89 12.03 -2.90 18.86
N LYS A 90 13.30 -2.90 18.46
CA LYS A 90 13.96 -4.07 17.88
C LYS A 90 13.81 -5.28 18.83
N GLY A 91 13.48 -6.43 18.27
CA GLY A 91 13.23 -7.67 19.01
C GLY A 91 11.82 -7.82 19.55
N ALA A 92 11.02 -6.75 19.56
CA ALA A 92 9.65 -6.83 20.02
C ALA A 92 8.82 -7.80 19.16
N ARG A 93 8.00 -8.59 19.84
CA ARG A 93 6.96 -9.40 19.18
C ARG A 93 5.72 -8.56 18.97
N PHE A 94 5.10 -8.68 17.80
CA PHE A 94 3.83 -8.05 17.49
C PHE A 94 2.86 -9.05 16.86
N TYR A 95 1.60 -8.72 16.89
CA TYR A 95 0.52 -9.58 16.41
C TYR A 95 -0.22 -8.93 15.26
N SER A 96 -0.98 -9.74 14.52
CA SER A 96 -1.79 -9.24 13.40
C SER A 96 -2.62 -8.03 13.80
N ARG A 97 -2.59 -6.99 12.96
CA ARG A 97 -3.26 -5.67 13.10
C ARG A 97 -2.57 -4.68 14.04
N GLU A 98 -1.62 -5.08 14.88
CA GLU A 98 -0.86 -4.10 15.68
C GLU A 98 -0.02 -3.17 14.80
N PRO A 99 -0.02 -1.86 15.04
CA PRO A 99 0.91 -0.94 14.40
C PRO A 99 2.35 -1.25 14.81
N VAL A 100 3.20 -1.60 13.84
CA VAL A 100 4.65 -1.75 14.08
C VAL A 100 5.29 -0.39 14.31
N PHE A 101 4.83 0.61 13.57
CA PHE A 101 5.21 2.01 13.79
C PHE A 101 4.14 2.96 13.24
N SER A 102 4.18 4.20 13.73
CA SER A 102 3.51 5.36 13.13
C SER A 102 4.52 6.43 12.76
N LEU A 103 4.27 7.10 11.64
CA LEU A 103 5.02 8.24 11.13
C LEU A 103 4.14 9.47 11.10
N THR A 104 4.59 10.57 11.72
CA THR A 104 3.91 11.86 11.65
C THR A 104 4.86 12.90 11.07
N GLY A 105 4.45 13.58 10.00
CA GLY A 105 5.27 14.60 9.34
C GLY A 105 4.53 15.30 8.21
N PRO A 106 5.25 16.05 7.36
CA PRO A 106 4.67 16.68 6.17
C PRO A 106 4.04 15.63 5.24
N SER A 107 2.81 15.88 4.81
CA SER A 107 1.99 14.98 4.00
C SER A 107 2.76 14.36 2.82
N ALA A 108 3.42 15.20 2.01
CA ALA A 108 4.15 14.71 0.84
C ALA A 108 5.31 13.77 1.22
N LEU A 109 6.02 14.04 2.33
CA LEU A 109 7.16 13.22 2.75
C LEU A 109 6.71 11.87 3.32
N VAL A 110 5.74 11.86 4.24
CA VAL A 110 5.25 10.62 4.86
C VAL A 110 4.51 9.73 3.87
N SER A 111 3.77 10.31 2.93
CA SER A 111 3.11 9.60 1.84
C SER A 111 4.11 8.99 0.85
N TRP A 112 5.15 9.74 0.47
CA TRP A 112 6.18 9.32 -0.47
C TRP A 112 6.88 8.02 -0.04
N LEU A 113 7.07 7.81 1.25
CA LEU A 113 7.79 6.67 1.83
C LEU A 113 7.05 5.32 1.65
N GLU A 114 5.76 5.30 1.32
CA GLU A 114 4.94 4.08 1.34
C GLU A 114 5.57 2.88 0.62
N PRO A 115 6.00 2.95 -0.66
CA PRO A 115 6.48 1.76 -1.36
C PRO A 115 7.70 1.14 -0.71
N LEU A 116 8.66 1.97 -0.29
CA LEU A 116 9.90 1.51 0.34
C LEU A 116 9.65 0.96 1.75
N LEU A 117 8.76 1.58 2.53
CA LEU A 117 8.40 1.07 3.85
C LEU A 117 7.65 -0.26 3.77
N LEU A 118 6.88 -0.51 2.73
CA LEU A 118 6.19 -1.79 2.56
C LEU A 118 7.17 -2.94 2.25
N GLN A 119 8.37 -2.67 1.72
CA GLN A 119 9.43 -3.67 1.53
C GLN A 119 10.00 -4.19 2.87
N LEU A 120 9.79 -3.47 3.99
CA LEU A 120 10.13 -3.94 5.33
C LEU A 120 9.48 -5.30 5.67
N ASN A 121 8.34 -5.61 5.04
CA ASN A 121 7.66 -6.88 5.25
C ASN A 121 8.58 -8.09 4.99
N PHE A 122 9.48 -8.02 3.99
CA PHE A 122 10.42 -9.09 3.71
C PHE A 122 11.36 -9.35 4.90
N ARG A 123 11.95 -8.32 5.47
CA ARG A 123 12.82 -8.44 6.66
C ARG A 123 12.06 -9.00 7.87
N ILE A 124 10.83 -8.54 8.11
CA ILE A 124 9.98 -9.03 9.21
C ILE A 124 9.68 -10.52 9.04
N GLN A 125 9.32 -10.94 7.83
CA GLN A 125 9.00 -12.34 7.55
C GLN A 125 10.23 -13.24 7.64
N VAL A 126 11.38 -12.82 7.09
CA VAL A 126 12.65 -13.55 7.22
C VAL A 126 13.01 -13.74 8.70
N ALA A 127 12.98 -12.67 9.50
CA ALA A 127 13.28 -12.75 10.93
C ALA A 127 12.30 -13.65 11.68
N THR A 128 11.02 -13.54 11.40
CA THR A 128 9.98 -14.34 12.05
C THR A 128 10.16 -15.83 11.76
N HIS A 129 10.40 -16.20 10.50
CA HIS A 129 10.67 -17.58 10.12
C HIS A 129 12.00 -18.08 10.69
N ALA A 130 13.03 -17.22 10.72
CA ALA A 130 14.34 -17.58 11.28
C ALA A 130 14.28 -18.01 12.75
N LEU A 131 13.41 -17.35 13.53
CA LEU A 131 13.22 -17.63 14.95
C LEU A 131 12.19 -18.74 15.24
N ALA A 132 11.34 -19.09 14.26
CA ALA A 132 10.30 -20.09 14.41
C ALA A 132 10.72 -21.47 13.86
N ASP A 133 11.23 -21.53 12.63
CA ASP A 133 11.57 -22.75 11.92
C ASP A 133 12.72 -22.53 10.91
N ARG A 134 13.93 -22.89 11.33
CA ARG A 134 15.14 -22.72 10.53
C ARG A 134 15.16 -23.59 9.25
N GLU A 135 14.57 -24.78 9.29
CA GLU A 135 14.54 -25.68 8.13
C GLU A 135 13.61 -25.12 7.05
N ALA A 136 12.40 -24.70 7.44
CA ALA A 136 11.47 -24.03 6.56
C ALA A 136 12.06 -22.72 5.98
N LEU A 137 12.79 -21.93 6.80
CA LEU A 137 13.52 -20.77 6.35
C LEU A 137 14.55 -21.11 5.29
N ALA A 138 15.42 -22.12 5.54
CA ALA A 138 16.47 -22.52 4.60
C ALA A 138 15.88 -22.93 3.25
N LYS A 139 14.78 -23.69 3.27
CA LYS A 139 14.05 -24.07 2.05
C LYS A 139 13.47 -22.87 1.32
N ALA A 140 12.89 -21.90 2.05
CA ALA A 140 12.28 -20.72 1.47
C ALA A 140 13.30 -19.72 0.89
N LEU A 141 14.53 -19.67 1.45
CA LEU A 141 15.63 -18.80 1.00
C LEU A 141 16.65 -19.52 0.10
N ALA A 142 16.47 -20.82 -0.20
CA ALA A 142 17.44 -21.59 -1.01
C ALA A 142 17.75 -20.90 -2.35
N VAL A 143 16.73 -20.27 -2.95
CA VAL A 143 16.86 -19.46 -4.16
C VAL A 143 16.28 -18.08 -3.91
N VAL A 144 17.05 -17.04 -4.17
CA VAL A 144 16.69 -15.62 -4.09
C VAL A 144 16.79 -14.96 -5.45
N SER A 145 16.05 -13.89 -5.67
CA SER A 145 15.91 -13.29 -7.00
C SER A 145 17.06 -12.38 -7.42
N CYS A 146 17.85 -11.85 -6.47
CA CYS A 146 18.94 -10.91 -6.77
C CYS A 146 19.93 -10.79 -5.60
N GLU A 147 21.07 -10.14 -5.83
CA GLU A 147 22.09 -9.93 -4.81
C GLU A 147 21.62 -9.01 -3.68
N GLU A 148 20.81 -7.99 -3.98
CA GLU A 148 20.23 -7.13 -2.94
C GLU A 148 19.27 -7.92 -2.02
N GLU A 149 18.40 -8.77 -2.55
CA GLU A 149 17.53 -9.63 -1.75
C GLU A 149 18.36 -10.55 -0.82
N LYS A 150 19.42 -11.17 -1.35
CA LYS A 150 20.35 -11.99 -0.57
C LYS A 150 21.01 -11.22 0.55
N ARG A 151 21.53 -10.03 0.25
CA ARG A 151 22.17 -9.15 1.23
C ARG A 151 21.18 -8.75 2.34
N ILE A 152 19.95 -8.36 1.98
CA ILE A 152 18.88 -8.03 2.94
C ILE A 152 18.55 -9.22 3.84
N ALA A 153 18.47 -10.42 3.29
CA ALA A 153 18.21 -11.63 4.08
C ALA A 153 19.37 -11.90 5.07
N LEU A 154 20.63 -11.80 4.62
CA LEU A 154 21.81 -12.00 5.48
C LEU A 154 21.88 -10.98 6.61
N GLU A 155 21.70 -9.69 6.32
CA GLU A 155 21.63 -8.61 7.31
C GLU A 155 20.52 -8.86 8.34
N THR A 156 19.38 -9.38 7.89
CA THR A 156 18.24 -9.66 8.77
C THR A 156 18.53 -10.84 9.69
N LEU A 157 19.14 -11.91 9.18
CA LEU A 157 19.55 -13.06 9.97
C LEU A 157 20.57 -12.67 11.05
N ASP A 158 21.58 -11.87 10.68
CA ASP A 158 22.57 -11.34 11.62
C ASP A 158 21.91 -10.48 12.71
N ALA A 159 21.00 -9.59 12.30
CA ALA A 159 20.29 -8.70 13.23
C ALA A 159 19.48 -9.43 14.32
N VAL A 160 19.02 -10.65 14.05
CA VAL A 160 18.29 -11.51 15.01
C VAL A 160 19.15 -12.65 15.58
N GLY A 161 20.48 -12.63 15.35
CA GLY A 161 21.43 -13.58 15.90
C GLY A 161 21.31 -15.01 15.33
N VAL A 162 20.75 -15.17 14.14
CA VAL A 162 20.58 -16.47 13.46
C VAL A 162 21.66 -16.66 12.40
N LYS A 163 22.37 -17.79 12.46
CA LYS A 163 23.42 -18.11 11.47
C LYS A 163 22.85 -18.10 10.05
N PRO A 164 23.60 -17.61 9.07
CA PRO A 164 23.22 -17.66 7.65
C PRO A 164 22.75 -19.06 7.18
N VAL A 165 21.84 -19.09 6.24
CA VAL A 165 21.46 -20.29 5.50
C VAL A 165 22.01 -20.19 4.07
N PRO A 166 22.31 -21.31 3.39
CA PRO A 166 22.75 -21.27 1.99
C PRO A 166 21.70 -20.63 1.09
N MET A 167 22.13 -19.69 0.24
CA MET A 167 21.27 -18.98 -0.71
C MET A 167 21.97 -18.88 -2.06
N THR A 168 21.29 -19.30 -3.12
CA THR A 168 21.71 -19.11 -4.50
C THR A 168 20.93 -17.97 -5.13
N VAL A 169 21.61 -17.03 -5.78
CA VAL A 169 20.97 -15.98 -6.57
C VAL A 169 20.65 -16.55 -7.94
N ASP A 170 19.39 -16.42 -8.36
CA ASP A 170 18.89 -16.80 -9.68
C ASP A 170 18.05 -15.68 -10.29
N ALA A 171 18.75 -14.65 -10.75
CA ALA A 171 18.12 -13.47 -11.37
C ALA A 171 17.49 -13.83 -12.74
N GLU A 172 18.12 -14.75 -13.50
CA GLU A 172 17.62 -15.19 -14.80
C GLU A 172 16.34 -16.02 -14.65
N GLY A 173 16.31 -16.96 -13.69
CA GLY A 173 15.11 -17.73 -13.38
C GLY A 173 13.98 -16.87 -12.85
N TYR A 174 14.29 -15.85 -12.03
CA TYR A 174 13.30 -14.89 -11.59
C TYR A 174 12.74 -14.06 -12.77
N HIS A 175 13.61 -13.52 -13.63
CA HIS A 175 13.20 -12.82 -14.85
C HIS A 175 12.31 -13.68 -15.74
N ALA A 176 12.74 -14.92 -16.02
CA ALA A 176 11.99 -15.86 -16.87
C ALA A 176 10.59 -16.16 -16.29
N ARG A 177 10.47 -16.30 -14.98
CA ARG A 177 9.19 -16.47 -14.29
C ARG A 177 8.28 -15.26 -14.48
N VAL A 178 8.79 -14.05 -14.24
CA VAL A 178 8.02 -12.81 -14.43
C VAL A 178 7.57 -12.67 -15.87
N LEU A 179 8.48 -12.89 -16.82
CA LEU A 179 8.18 -12.84 -18.25
C LEU A 179 7.07 -13.82 -18.65
N SER A 180 7.09 -15.04 -18.12
CA SER A 180 6.03 -16.02 -18.36
C SER A 180 4.67 -15.54 -17.84
N VAL A 181 4.63 -15.00 -16.63
CA VAL A 181 3.40 -14.45 -16.03
C VAL A 181 2.87 -13.29 -16.85
N VAL A 182 3.75 -12.34 -17.23
CA VAL A 182 3.33 -11.16 -17.99
C VAL A 182 2.86 -11.52 -19.39
N ARG A 183 3.50 -12.49 -20.05
CA ARG A 183 3.04 -13.01 -21.35
C ARG A 183 1.64 -13.62 -21.28
N ASP A 184 1.32 -14.36 -20.23
CA ASP A 184 -0.05 -14.90 -20.03
C ASP A 184 -1.09 -13.77 -19.82
N LEU A 185 -0.72 -12.67 -19.12
CA LEU A 185 -1.55 -11.48 -19.01
C LEU A 185 -1.72 -10.76 -20.36
N VAL A 186 -0.65 -10.58 -21.11
CA VAL A 186 -0.69 -9.99 -22.46
C VAL A 186 -1.55 -10.83 -23.39
N ASP A 187 -1.44 -12.17 -23.30
CA ASP A 187 -2.31 -13.06 -24.09
C ASP A 187 -3.80 -12.93 -23.69
N ALA A 188 -4.09 -12.73 -22.39
CA ALA A 188 -5.45 -12.50 -21.92
C ALA A 188 -6.03 -11.19 -22.44
N VAL A 189 -5.24 -10.10 -22.43
CA VAL A 189 -5.67 -8.73 -22.82
C VAL A 189 -5.56 -8.47 -24.32
N LYS A 190 -4.64 -9.18 -25.02
CA LYS A 190 -4.29 -9.03 -26.45
C LYS A 190 -3.59 -7.70 -26.82
N ASP A 191 -3.40 -6.80 -25.87
CA ASP A 191 -2.72 -5.51 -26.08
C ASP A 191 -1.93 -5.13 -24.82
N PRO A 192 -0.58 -5.22 -24.84
CA PRO A 192 0.25 -4.91 -23.68
C PRO A 192 0.15 -3.45 -23.25
N SER A 193 -0.27 -2.54 -24.13
CA SER A 193 -0.44 -1.13 -23.77
C SER A 193 -1.60 -0.88 -22.78
N ARG A 194 -2.47 -1.87 -22.60
CA ARG A 194 -3.59 -1.84 -21.65
C ARG A 194 -3.22 -2.40 -20.27
N ILE A 195 -1.95 -2.77 -20.05
CA ILE A 195 -1.43 -3.32 -18.81
C ILE A 195 -0.56 -2.28 -18.10
N PHE A 196 -0.78 -2.12 -16.80
CA PHE A 196 0.06 -1.31 -15.89
C PHE A 196 0.75 -2.24 -14.88
N GLU A 197 2.07 -2.11 -14.77
CA GLU A 197 2.81 -2.72 -13.67
C GLU A 197 2.76 -1.78 -12.45
N VAL A 198 2.30 -2.27 -11.27
CA VAL A 198 2.14 -1.48 -10.04
C VAL A 198 2.67 -2.22 -8.81
N GLY A 199 3.77 -2.97 -8.97
CA GLY A 199 4.29 -3.92 -7.99
C GLY A 199 5.40 -3.41 -7.09
N LEU A 200 5.89 -2.16 -7.20
CA LEU A 200 7.02 -1.66 -6.40
C LEU A 200 6.87 -1.95 -4.90
N ARG A 201 5.69 -1.71 -4.34
CA ARG A 201 5.37 -1.96 -2.92
C ARG A 201 5.25 -3.43 -2.53
N ALA A 202 5.24 -4.35 -3.48
CA ALA A 202 5.18 -5.79 -3.25
C ALA A 202 6.52 -6.49 -3.52
N ALA A 203 7.49 -5.79 -4.09
CA ALA A 203 8.85 -6.28 -4.27
C ALA A 203 9.58 -6.36 -2.92
N THR A 204 10.58 -7.23 -2.84
CA THR A 204 11.45 -7.38 -1.66
C THR A 204 12.49 -6.27 -1.56
N CYS A 205 12.90 -5.73 -2.71
CA CYS A 205 13.88 -4.64 -2.84
C CYS A 205 13.79 -3.98 -4.23
N LEU A 206 14.54 -2.90 -4.44
CA LEU A 206 14.55 -2.17 -5.70
C LEU A 206 15.15 -2.98 -6.86
N GLU A 207 16.21 -3.74 -6.61
CA GLU A 207 16.87 -4.58 -7.63
C GLU A 207 15.92 -5.68 -8.13
N GLN A 208 15.20 -6.37 -7.23
CA GLN A 208 14.18 -7.34 -7.64
C GLN A 208 13.13 -6.70 -8.54
N HIS A 209 12.66 -5.51 -8.17
CA HIS A 209 11.64 -4.82 -8.97
C HIS A 209 12.18 -4.39 -10.34
N GLU A 210 13.44 -3.95 -10.43
CA GLU A 210 14.07 -3.60 -11.71
C GLU A 210 14.14 -4.81 -12.65
N ILE A 211 14.48 -6.00 -12.14
CA ILE A 211 14.46 -7.25 -12.92
C ILE A 211 13.05 -7.56 -13.42
N ALA A 212 12.03 -7.39 -12.56
CA ALA A 212 10.63 -7.58 -12.95
C ALA A 212 10.20 -6.61 -14.04
N LEU A 213 10.61 -5.33 -13.99
CA LEU A 213 10.32 -4.34 -15.01
C LEU A 213 10.97 -4.69 -16.37
N ARG A 214 12.21 -5.19 -16.37
CA ARG A 214 12.86 -5.68 -17.61
C ARG A 214 12.05 -6.81 -18.25
N ALA A 215 11.57 -7.76 -17.45
CA ALA A 215 10.70 -8.83 -17.94
C ALA A 215 9.35 -8.30 -18.48
N CYS A 216 8.78 -7.26 -17.87
CA CYS A 216 7.60 -6.58 -18.40
C CYS A 216 7.87 -5.96 -19.77
N MET A 217 9.01 -5.27 -19.93
CA MET A 217 9.42 -4.70 -21.21
C MET A 217 9.60 -5.75 -22.31
N ASP A 218 10.21 -6.89 -21.99
CA ASP A 218 10.39 -8.02 -22.91
C ASP A 218 9.05 -8.65 -23.35
N ALA A 219 7.99 -8.43 -22.57
CA ALA A 219 6.62 -8.78 -22.95
C ALA A 219 5.83 -7.63 -23.61
N GLY A 220 6.46 -6.46 -23.82
CA GLY A 220 5.83 -5.28 -24.42
C GLY A 220 5.07 -4.38 -23.46
N VAL A 221 5.08 -4.66 -22.15
CA VAL A 221 4.43 -3.81 -21.12
C VAL A 221 5.37 -2.67 -20.75
N MET A 222 5.01 -1.45 -21.16
CA MET A 222 5.87 -0.25 -21.05
C MET A 222 5.40 0.73 -19.97
N ARG A 223 4.39 0.41 -19.18
CA ARG A 223 3.82 1.32 -18.18
C ARG A 223 4.03 0.77 -16.77
N THR A 224 4.63 1.59 -15.91
CA THR A 224 4.85 1.23 -14.50
C THR A 224 4.54 2.38 -13.56
N SER A 225 4.08 2.06 -12.33
CA SER A 225 3.95 3.05 -11.27
C SER A 225 5.29 3.46 -10.66
N ASN A 226 6.34 2.63 -10.76
CA ASN A 226 7.67 2.92 -10.24
C ASN A 226 8.38 3.99 -11.08
N VAL A 227 8.42 5.21 -10.56
CA VAL A 227 8.98 6.36 -11.30
C VAL A 227 10.48 6.24 -11.51
N LEU A 228 11.24 5.71 -10.53
CA LEU A 228 12.68 5.45 -10.69
C LEU A 228 12.95 4.36 -11.73
N GLY A 229 12.16 3.28 -11.73
CA GLY A 229 12.27 2.23 -12.72
C GLY A 229 11.93 2.74 -14.12
N ALA A 230 10.91 3.58 -14.23
CA ALA A 230 10.53 4.21 -15.50
C ALA A 230 11.66 5.10 -16.05
N GLU A 231 12.27 5.92 -15.20
CA GLU A 231 13.41 6.77 -15.58
C GLU A 231 14.60 5.95 -16.05
N LYS A 232 15.02 4.94 -15.29
CA LYS A 232 16.18 4.10 -15.60
C LYS A 232 16.02 3.26 -16.86
N LEU A 233 14.81 2.78 -17.13
CA LEU A 233 14.54 1.81 -18.20
C LEU A 233 13.84 2.42 -19.42
N GLY A 234 13.52 3.71 -19.40
CA GLY A 234 12.79 4.36 -20.50
C GLY A 234 11.33 3.91 -20.61
N MET A 235 10.73 3.47 -19.50
CA MET A 235 9.30 3.15 -19.43
C MET A 235 8.46 4.42 -19.19
N ILE A 236 7.15 4.28 -19.28
CA ILE A 236 6.18 5.37 -19.07
C ILE A 236 5.72 5.32 -17.60
N PRO A 237 6.03 6.36 -16.79
CA PRO A 237 5.53 6.41 -15.44
C PRO A 237 4.02 6.68 -15.43
N VAL A 238 3.28 5.91 -14.62
CA VAL A 238 1.84 6.09 -14.45
C VAL A 238 1.49 6.34 -12.99
N GLY A 239 0.41 7.09 -12.77
CA GLY A 239 -0.10 7.33 -11.43
C GLY A 239 -1.48 7.94 -11.49
N THR A 240 -2.39 7.42 -10.66
CA THR A 240 -3.76 7.89 -10.54
C THR A 240 -3.95 8.62 -9.20
N MET A 241 -4.66 8.02 -8.27
CA MET A 241 -4.76 8.44 -6.87
C MET A 241 -4.79 7.24 -5.94
N GLY A 242 -4.50 7.44 -4.66
CA GLY A 242 -4.66 6.44 -3.61
C GLY A 242 -5.78 6.83 -2.64
N HIS A 243 -6.19 5.88 -1.79
CA HIS A 243 -7.22 6.11 -0.77
C HIS A 243 -6.89 7.27 0.17
N GLU A 244 -5.61 7.50 0.47
CA GLU A 244 -5.15 8.61 1.30
C GLU A 244 -5.60 9.98 0.76
N HIS A 245 -5.72 10.12 -0.57
CA HIS A 245 -6.20 11.35 -1.18
C HIS A 245 -7.66 11.62 -0.79
N VAL A 246 -8.51 10.61 -0.95
CA VAL A 246 -9.94 10.72 -0.59
C VAL A 246 -10.10 10.93 0.92
N GLN A 247 -9.35 10.18 1.75
CA GLN A 247 -9.35 10.36 3.20
C GLN A 247 -8.91 11.76 3.63
N ARG A 248 -7.93 12.35 2.93
CA ARG A 248 -7.39 13.69 3.17
C ARG A 248 -8.43 14.78 2.95
N TYR A 249 -9.29 14.61 1.95
CA TYR A 249 -10.38 15.51 1.62
C TYR A 249 -11.68 15.25 2.40
N GLY A 250 -11.83 14.04 2.95
CA GLY A 250 -12.98 13.63 3.76
C GLY A 250 -14.24 13.26 2.96
N SER A 251 -14.22 13.37 1.63
CA SER A 251 -15.28 12.92 0.74
C SER A 251 -14.74 12.61 -0.66
N ASP A 252 -15.43 11.70 -1.38
CA ASP A 252 -15.11 11.39 -2.78
C ASP A 252 -15.21 12.64 -3.66
N GLU A 253 -16.26 13.46 -3.48
CA GLU A 253 -16.48 14.65 -4.29
C GLU A 253 -15.34 15.66 -4.19
N ALA A 254 -14.97 16.04 -2.97
CA ALA A 254 -13.90 17.02 -2.76
C ALA A 254 -12.55 16.51 -3.31
N ALA A 255 -12.26 15.22 -3.10
CA ALA A 255 -11.03 14.61 -3.58
C ALA A 255 -10.98 14.50 -5.12
N PHE A 256 -12.08 14.09 -5.74
CA PHE A 256 -12.15 13.94 -7.20
C PHE A 256 -12.09 15.30 -7.90
N ARG A 257 -12.76 16.33 -7.36
CA ARG A 257 -12.63 17.70 -7.89
C ARG A 257 -11.20 18.22 -7.80
N ALA A 258 -10.52 17.98 -6.69
CA ALA A 258 -9.13 18.43 -6.52
C ALA A 258 -8.15 17.77 -7.53
N ILE A 259 -8.34 16.48 -7.85
CA ILE A 259 -7.57 15.82 -8.91
C ILE A 259 -7.93 16.42 -10.28
N ARG A 260 -9.23 16.65 -10.54
CA ARG A 260 -9.70 17.20 -11.82
C ARG A 260 -9.14 18.60 -12.08
N GLU A 261 -9.08 19.46 -11.08
CA GLU A 261 -8.47 20.80 -11.21
C GLU A 261 -7.01 20.76 -11.67
N ARG A 262 -6.26 19.70 -11.31
CA ARG A 262 -4.86 19.52 -11.69
C ARG A 262 -4.67 18.74 -12.99
N ARG A 263 -5.63 17.91 -13.33
CA ARG A 263 -5.58 16.99 -14.48
C ARG A 263 -6.91 17.01 -15.25
N PRO A 264 -7.32 18.17 -15.80
CA PRO A 264 -8.64 18.35 -16.37
C PRO A 264 -8.91 17.46 -17.59
N GLU A 265 -7.87 17.12 -18.37
CA GLU A 265 -8.03 16.30 -19.58
C GLU A 265 -8.09 14.79 -19.29
N ARG A 266 -7.69 14.36 -18.09
CA ARG A 266 -7.54 12.93 -17.74
C ARG A 266 -7.49 12.69 -16.24
N SER A 267 -8.61 12.82 -15.58
CA SER A 267 -8.72 12.44 -14.18
C SER A 267 -8.94 10.95 -13.98
N SER A 268 -8.56 10.44 -12.81
CA SER A 268 -8.78 9.04 -12.44
C SER A 268 -9.38 8.97 -11.04
N TYR A 269 -10.52 8.32 -10.89
CA TYR A 269 -11.30 8.28 -9.66
C TYR A 269 -11.24 6.89 -9.03
N LEU A 270 -10.72 6.80 -7.81
CA LEU A 270 -10.67 5.58 -7.00
C LEU A 270 -11.95 5.45 -6.18
N LEU A 271 -12.75 4.43 -6.46
CA LEU A 271 -14.16 4.40 -6.04
C LEU A 271 -14.42 3.85 -4.63
N ASP A 272 -13.50 3.07 -4.04
CA ASP A 272 -13.75 2.21 -2.87
C ASP A 272 -13.15 2.71 -1.55
N THR A 273 -12.94 4.02 -1.39
CA THR A 273 -12.43 4.56 -0.12
C THR A 273 -13.49 4.48 0.97
N TYR A 274 -14.70 4.87 0.66
CA TYR A 274 -15.88 4.72 1.52
C TYR A 274 -16.73 3.53 1.06
N ASP A 275 -17.40 3.65 -0.09
CA ASP A 275 -18.14 2.57 -0.73
C ASP A 275 -18.28 2.81 -2.22
N THR A 276 -17.97 1.81 -3.04
CA THR A 276 -17.96 1.96 -4.51
C THR A 276 -19.34 2.31 -5.06
N LEU A 277 -20.38 1.59 -4.66
CA LEU A 277 -21.69 1.68 -5.31
C LEU A 277 -22.56 2.82 -4.77
N SER A 278 -22.44 3.12 -3.47
CA SER A 278 -23.26 4.16 -2.83
C SER A 278 -22.58 5.53 -2.79
N SER A 279 -21.24 5.63 -2.97
CA SER A 279 -20.51 6.88 -2.87
C SER A 279 -19.61 7.16 -4.09
N GLY A 280 -18.58 6.34 -4.32
CA GLY A 280 -17.54 6.60 -5.33
C GLY A 280 -18.08 6.65 -6.75
N LEU A 281 -18.84 5.61 -7.17
CA LEU A 281 -19.36 5.51 -8.53
C LEU A 281 -20.40 6.62 -8.86
N PRO A 282 -21.40 6.90 -8.02
CA PRO A 282 -22.31 8.01 -8.25
C PRO A 282 -21.60 9.36 -8.37
N THR A 283 -20.59 9.60 -7.53
CA THR A 283 -19.81 10.84 -7.55
C THR A 283 -18.99 10.96 -8.81
N ALA A 284 -18.27 9.91 -9.22
CA ALA A 284 -17.48 9.91 -10.43
C ALA A 284 -18.34 10.17 -11.67
N PHE A 285 -19.50 9.51 -11.78
CA PHE A 285 -20.42 9.71 -12.90
C PHE A 285 -20.95 11.15 -12.99
N ARG A 286 -21.28 11.76 -11.86
CA ARG A 286 -21.69 13.18 -11.85
C ARG A 286 -20.60 14.09 -12.41
N LEU A 287 -19.35 13.88 -12.03
CA LEU A 287 -18.23 14.66 -12.56
C LEU A 287 -17.97 14.39 -14.04
N ILE A 288 -18.07 13.14 -14.49
CA ILE A 288 -17.93 12.78 -15.90
C ILE A 288 -19.03 13.43 -16.75
N HIS A 289 -20.25 13.55 -16.22
CA HIS A 289 -21.33 14.28 -16.88
C HIS A 289 -21.05 15.77 -17.06
N GLU A 290 -20.33 16.39 -16.13
CA GLU A 290 -19.95 17.80 -16.26
C GLU A 290 -18.99 18.05 -17.44
N GLU A 291 -18.13 17.05 -17.75
CA GLU A 291 -17.14 17.11 -18.84
C GLU A 291 -16.99 15.73 -19.52
N PRO A 292 -17.97 15.32 -20.36
CA PRO A 292 -18.01 13.96 -20.90
C PRO A 292 -16.88 13.63 -21.91
N GLU A 293 -16.26 14.66 -22.49
CA GLU A 293 -15.14 14.52 -23.43
C GLU A 293 -13.77 14.45 -22.71
N ALA A 294 -13.69 14.79 -21.42
CA ALA A 294 -12.49 14.54 -20.62
C ALA A 294 -12.21 13.04 -20.58
N GLY A 295 -10.99 12.63 -20.80
CA GLY A 295 -10.59 11.21 -20.81
C GLY A 295 -10.60 10.55 -19.43
N ASP A 296 -11.60 10.83 -18.60
CA ASP A 296 -11.69 10.41 -17.22
C ASP A 296 -11.78 8.90 -17.06
N SER A 297 -11.17 8.39 -16.01
CA SER A 297 -11.19 6.97 -15.64
C SER A 297 -11.81 6.73 -14.28
N ILE A 298 -12.40 5.56 -14.12
CA ILE A 298 -12.87 5.03 -12.85
C ILE A 298 -12.09 3.75 -12.53
N ARG A 299 -11.63 3.62 -11.26
CA ARG A 299 -10.79 2.51 -10.84
C ARG A 299 -11.48 1.65 -9.78
N PHE A 300 -11.57 0.35 -10.08
CA PHE A 300 -12.08 -0.68 -9.19
C PHE A 300 -10.92 -1.38 -8.49
N ASP A 301 -10.82 -1.25 -7.17
CA ASP A 301 -9.70 -1.77 -6.37
C ASP A 301 -10.14 -2.92 -5.46
N SER A 302 -11.32 -2.86 -4.84
CA SER A 302 -11.78 -3.90 -3.90
C SER A 302 -13.27 -4.21 -4.00
N GLY A 303 -13.71 -5.29 -3.32
CA GLY A 303 -15.10 -5.74 -3.30
C GLY A 303 -15.47 -6.66 -4.48
N ASP A 304 -16.76 -6.81 -4.74
CA ASP A 304 -17.27 -7.57 -5.88
C ASP A 304 -17.13 -6.77 -7.18
N LYS A 305 -15.95 -6.89 -7.79
CA LYS A 305 -15.61 -6.15 -9.02
C LYS A 305 -16.53 -6.50 -10.20
N LYS A 306 -17.08 -7.71 -10.29
CA LYS A 306 -17.99 -8.07 -11.38
C LYS A 306 -19.31 -7.32 -11.25
N LYS A 307 -19.88 -7.28 -10.04
CA LYS A 307 -21.09 -6.49 -9.74
C LYS A 307 -20.85 -5.01 -10.03
N GLN A 308 -19.74 -4.46 -9.54
CA GLN A 308 -19.37 -3.06 -9.74
C GLN A 308 -19.18 -2.73 -11.22
N TYR A 309 -18.48 -3.58 -11.97
CA TYR A 309 -18.25 -3.45 -13.41
C TYR A 309 -19.58 -3.43 -14.18
N THR A 310 -20.45 -4.41 -13.91
CA THR A 310 -21.76 -4.51 -14.55
C THR A 310 -22.59 -3.25 -14.33
N GLN A 311 -22.65 -2.76 -13.09
CA GLN A 311 -23.39 -1.52 -12.78
C GLN A 311 -22.78 -0.30 -13.45
N ALA A 312 -21.45 -0.16 -13.45
CA ALA A 312 -20.76 0.96 -14.08
C ALA A 312 -20.98 1.00 -15.60
N VAL A 313 -20.81 -0.14 -16.28
CA VAL A 313 -20.97 -0.21 -17.73
C VAL A 313 -22.44 -0.02 -18.15
N SER A 314 -23.38 -0.63 -17.43
CA SER A 314 -24.80 -0.48 -17.69
C SER A 314 -25.25 0.98 -17.54
N ARG A 315 -24.80 1.63 -16.48
CA ARG A 315 -25.07 3.05 -16.23
C ARG A 315 -24.43 3.94 -17.30
N ALA A 316 -23.16 3.72 -17.63
CA ALA A 316 -22.45 4.49 -18.66
C ALA A 316 -23.18 4.43 -20.00
N LYS A 317 -23.64 3.24 -20.41
CA LYS A 317 -24.43 3.06 -21.64
C LYS A 317 -25.77 3.78 -21.59
N ALA A 318 -26.50 3.68 -20.48
CA ALA A 318 -27.79 4.37 -20.30
C ALA A 318 -27.65 5.89 -20.35
N GLU A 319 -26.53 6.42 -19.86
CA GLU A 319 -26.22 7.86 -19.81
C GLU A 319 -25.42 8.36 -21.01
N GLY A 320 -25.06 7.48 -21.97
CA GLY A 320 -24.28 7.83 -23.16
C GLY A 320 -22.83 8.18 -22.89
N LEU A 321 -22.29 7.77 -21.74
CA LEU A 321 -20.92 8.06 -21.30
C LEU A 321 -19.94 6.93 -21.64
N LYS A 322 -18.67 7.26 -21.81
CA LYS A 322 -17.60 6.31 -22.15
C LYS A 322 -16.36 6.48 -21.26
N PRO A 323 -16.45 6.38 -19.94
CA PRO A 323 -15.27 6.47 -19.08
C PRO A 323 -14.26 5.36 -19.39
N VAL A 324 -12.99 5.62 -19.06
CA VAL A 324 -11.98 4.56 -19.05
C VAL A 324 -12.16 3.74 -17.77
N LEU A 325 -12.19 2.42 -17.90
CA LEU A 325 -12.30 1.49 -16.78
C LEU A 325 -10.90 0.96 -16.42
N ILE A 326 -10.53 1.04 -15.15
CA ILE A 326 -9.27 0.50 -14.63
C ILE A 326 -9.59 -0.55 -13.57
N LEU A 327 -9.14 -1.77 -13.79
CA LEU A 327 -9.31 -2.91 -12.89
C LEU A 327 -7.98 -3.23 -12.23
N GLU A 328 -7.93 -3.19 -10.91
CA GLU A 328 -6.72 -3.46 -10.11
C GLU A 328 -7.03 -4.34 -8.90
N ASP A 329 -5.98 -4.77 -8.20
CA ASP A 329 -5.97 -5.60 -6.98
C ASP A 329 -6.64 -6.97 -7.13
N GLY A 330 -5.92 -8.03 -6.73
CA GLY A 330 -6.43 -9.40 -6.70
C GLY A 330 -6.80 -10.00 -8.07
N LEU A 331 -6.25 -9.48 -9.18
CA LEU A 331 -6.44 -10.01 -10.51
C LEU A 331 -5.30 -10.97 -10.89
N ASP A 332 -5.66 -12.05 -11.57
CA ASP A 332 -4.78 -12.97 -12.27
C ASP A 332 -5.20 -13.08 -13.75
N ALA A 333 -4.51 -13.92 -14.52
CA ALA A 333 -4.81 -14.09 -15.95
C ALA A 333 -6.23 -14.65 -16.19
N GLN A 334 -6.72 -15.53 -15.31
CA GLN A 334 -8.06 -16.09 -15.43
C GLN A 334 -9.14 -15.02 -15.19
N ALA A 335 -9.04 -14.26 -14.12
CA ALA A 335 -9.95 -13.15 -13.83
C ALA A 335 -9.92 -12.09 -14.97
N THR A 336 -8.74 -11.86 -15.53
CA THR A 336 -8.57 -10.95 -16.67
C THR A 336 -9.35 -11.43 -17.91
N ARG A 337 -9.25 -12.73 -18.26
CA ARG A 337 -10.03 -13.32 -19.37
C ARG A 337 -11.53 -13.18 -19.14
N GLU A 338 -11.98 -13.33 -17.89
CA GLU A 338 -13.39 -13.15 -17.54
C GLU A 338 -13.85 -11.69 -17.74
N PHE A 339 -13.06 -10.70 -17.33
CA PHE A 339 -13.35 -9.29 -17.58
C PHE A 339 -13.27 -8.91 -19.06
N GLU A 340 -12.39 -9.53 -19.85
CA GLU A 340 -12.35 -9.32 -21.31
C GLU A 340 -13.59 -9.94 -21.99
N ALA A 341 -14.07 -11.09 -21.50
CA ALA A 341 -15.33 -11.67 -21.98
C ALA A 341 -16.53 -10.75 -21.64
N MET A 342 -16.62 -10.26 -20.41
CA MET A 342 -17.66 -9.28 -20.01
C MET A 342 -17.56 -8.01 -20.87
N ARG A 343 -16.34 -7.48 -21.09
CA ARG A 343 -16.13 -6.31 -21.95
C ARG A 343 -16.72 -6.52 -23.35
N ALA A 344 -16.43 -7.69 -23.96
CA ALA A 344 -16.93 -8.04 -25.28
C ALA A 344 -18.46 -8.20 -25.32
N GLU A 345 -19.04 -8.86 -24.31
CA GLU A 345 -20.48 -9.01 -24.14
C GLU A 345 -21.21 -7.67 -24.04
N TYR A 346 -20.66 -6.74 -23.24
CA TYR A 346 -21.19 -5.37 -23.16
C TYR A 346 -20.84 -4.50 -24.37
N GLY A 347 -20.04 -4.97 -25.33
CA GLY A 347 -19.57 -4.16 -26.46
C GLY A 347 -18.75 -2.94 -26.01
N TRP A 348 -18.01 -3.05 -24.88
CA TRP A 348 -17.14 -1.97 -24.40
C TRP A 348 -15.84 -1.96 -25.19
N GLU A 349 -15.39 -0.77 -25.58
CA GLU A 349 -14.21 -0.62 -26.43
C GLU A 349 -12.92 -1.09 -25.70
N PRO A 350 -12.03 -1.87 -26.33
CA PRO A 350 -10.76 -2.29 -25.70
C PRO A 350 -9.91 -1.12 -25.19
N SER A 351 -9.85 -0.02 -25.95
CA SER A 351 -9.12 1.20 -25.60
C SER A 351 -9.64 1.92 -24.36
N LYS A 352 -10.81 1.51 -23.87
CA LYS A 352 -11.46 2.07 -22.67
C LYS A 352 -11.38 1.14 -21.47
N GLN A 353 -10.53 0.09 -21.50
CA GLN A 353 -10.38 -0.82 -20.36
C GLN A 353 -8.91 -1.20 -20.14
N PHE A 354 -8.41 -1.01 -18.93
CA PHE A 354 -7.03 -1.22 -18.52
C PHE A 354 -6.95 -2.07 -17.26
N TYR A 355 -5.78 -2.67 -17.03
CA TYR A 355 -5.52 -3.59 -15.92
C TYR A 355 -4.23 -3.23 -15.20
N GLY A 356 -4.27 -3.15 -13.87
CA GLY A 356 -3.11 -2.95 -13.01
C GLY A 356 -2.77 -4.20 -12.22
N TYR A 357 -1.50 -4.64 -12.29
CA TYR A 357 -1.02 -5.82 -11.58
C TYR A 357 0.18 -5.46 -10.71
N GLY A 358 0.09 -5.78 -9.41
CA GLY A 358 1.15 -5.57 -8.44
C GLY A 358 1.84 -6.87 -8.04
N GLY A 359 1.54 -7.38 -6.84
CA GLY A 359 2.16 -8.56 -6.26
C GLY A 359 2.12 -9.82 -7.14
N PHE A 360 1.10 -9.96 -7.99
CA PHE A 360 0.97 -11.09 -8.93
C PHE A 360 2.15 -11.16 -9.92
N ILE A 361 2.63 -10.02 -10.41
CA ILE A 361 3.79 -9.95 -11.30
C ILE A 361 5.09 -10.14 -10.50
N VAL A 362 5.31 -9.37 -9.45
CA VAL A 362 6.64 -9.25 -8.82
C VAL A 362 6.92 -10.31 -7.75
N ALA A 363 5.93 -11.01 -7.21
CA ALA A 363 6.17 -12.05 -6.22
C ALA A 363 7.14 -13.11 -6.74
N ARG A 364 8.11 -13.51 -5.93
CA ARG A 364 9.12 -14.55 -6.28
C ARG A 364 8.46 -15.84 -6.77
N THR A 365 7.52 -16.34 -5.98
CA THR A 365 6.54 -17.37 -6.33
C THR A 365 5.31 -17.13 -5.49
N MET A 366 4.14 -17.55 -5.94
CA MET A 366 2.90 -17.46 -5.12
C MET A 366 2.97 -18.35 -3.87
N ALA A 367 3.83 -19.37 -3.86
CA ALA A 367 4.07 -20.23 -2.69
C ALA A 367 5.06 -19.61 -1.68
N SER A 368 5.82 -18.58 -2.05
CA SER A 368 6.80 -17.96 -1.15
C SER A 368 6.11 -17.45 0.13
N PRO A 369 6.66 -17.73 1.33
CA PRO A 369 6.13 -17.18 2.57
C PRO A 369 6.40 -15.69 2.73
N PHE A 370 7.29 -15.11 1.90
CA PHE A 370 7.80 -13.75 2.05
C PHE A 370 7.07 -12.72 1.18
N THR A 371 5.94 -13.07 0.57
CA THR A 371 5.16 -12.11 -0.20
C THR A 371 4.41 -11.16 0.72
N ARG A 372 4.25 -9.91 0.28
CA ARG A 372 3.44 -8.90 0.98
C ARG A 372 2.03 -9.41 1.29
N ASP A 373 1.42 -10.15 0.38
CA ASP A 373 0.03 -10.60 0.49
C ASP A 373 -0.17 -11.68 1.56
N ARG A 374 0.88 -12.46 1.89
CA ARG A 374 0.84 -13.46 2.98
C ARG A 374 0.52 -12.83 4.32
N VAL A 375 1.07 -11.67 4.60
CA VAL A 375 0.84 -10.93 5.85
C VAL A 375 -0.09 -9.75 5.66
N ALA A 376 -0.49 -9.44 4.43
CA ALA A 376 -1.27 -8.28 4.06
C ALA A 376 -0.69 -7.00 4.69
N ALA A 377 0.61 -6.75 4.45
CA ALA A 377 1.30 -5.56 4.95
C ALA A 377 0.68 -4.29 4.37
N VAL A 378 0.44 -3.31 5.23
CA VAL A 378 -0.19 -2.02 4.88
C VAL A 378 0.54 -0.85 5.52
N TYR A 379 0.53 0.28 4.81
CA TYR A 379 0.92 1.59 5.32
C TYR A 379 -0.23 2.56 4.99
N LYS A 380 -0.89 3.11 6.01
CA LYS A 380 -2.18 3.78 5.84
C LYS A 380 -2.23 5.12 6.55
N LEU A 381 -2.80 6.14 5.88
CA LEU A 381 -3.18 7.41 6.48
C LEU A 381 -4.20 7.16 7.59
N SER A 382 -3.94 7.74 8.76
CA SER A 382 -4.78 7.62 9.95
C SER A 382 -5.21 8.95 10.54
N ARG A 383 -4.48 10.04 10.23
CA ARG A 383 -4.82 11.41 10.64
C ARG A 383 -4.30 12.42 9.63
N THR A 384 -5.12 13.41 9.26
CA THR A 384 -4.74 14.54 8.42
C THR A 384 -4.98 15.87 9.18
N GLY A 385 -3.91 16.65 9.38
CA GLY A 385 -3.95 17.77 10.32
C GLY A 385 -4.29 17.29 11.73
N HIS A 386 -5.41 17.75 12.24
CA HIS A 386 -5.97 17.33 13.54
C HIS A 386 -7.13 16.33 13.40
N VAL A 387 -7.54 16.00 12.17
CA VAL A 387 -8.71 15.17 11.89
C VAL A 387 -8.31 13.71 11.75
N PRO A 388 -8.78 12.82 12.65
CA PRO A 388 -8.67 11.39 12.46
C PRO A 388 -9.41 10.95 11.20
N THR A 389 -8.86 9.99 10.48
CA THR A 389 -9.46 9.46 9.25
C THR A 389 -9.18 7.97 9.12
N MET A 390 -10.03 7.25 8.37
CA MET A 390 -9.84 5.83 8.10
C MET A 390 -10.40 5.46 6.72
N LYS A 391 -9.84 4.41 6.12
CA LYS A 391 -10.46 3.70 5.00
C LYS A 391 -11.49 2.73 5.58
N PHE A 392 -12.70 2.72 5.02
CA PHE A 392 -13.75 1.77 5.38
C PHE A 392 -13.72 0.54 4.48
N GLY A 393 -13.64 0.76 3.16
CA GLY A 393 -13.81 -0.29 2.16
C GLY A 393 -15.28 -0.62 1.92
N ASN A 394 -15.54 -1.36 0.84
CA ASN A 394 -16.90 -1.73 0.46
C ASN A 394 -17.60 -2.53 1.56
N GLU A 395 -18.87 -2.24 1.79
CA GLU A 395 -19.76 -2.93 2.73
C GLU A 395 -19.18 -2.99 4.16
N LEU A 396 -18.36 -1.99 4.55
CA LEU A 396 -17.70 -1.93 5.85
C LEU A 396 -16.91 -3.20 6.21
N ALA A 397 -16.29 -3.87 5.21
CA ALA A 397 -15.55 -5.11 5.41
C ALA A 397 -14.48 -4.96 6.50
N GLU A 398 -14.68 -5.57 7.68
CA GLU A 398 -13.84 -5.39 8.88
C GLU A 398 -12.36 -5.64 8.62
N GLY A 399 -12.01 -6.64 7.80
CA GLY A 399 -10.62 -6.96 7.45
C GLY A 399 -9.90 -5.88 6.63
N LYS A 400 -10.63 -4.93 6.01
CA LYS A 400 -10.08 -3.88 5.16
C LYS A 400 -10.06 -2.49 5.80
N GLN A 401 -10.71 -2.32 6.96
CA GLN A 401 -10.73 -1.05 7.68
C GLN A 401 -9.35 -0.70 8.23
N SER A 402 -8.98 0.58 8.16
CA SER A 402 -7.75 1.08 8.76
C SER A 402 -8.00 1.65 10.16
N ILE A 403 -6.93 1.83 10.94
CA ILE A 403 -6.97 2.37 12.28
C ILE A 403 -6.90 3.90 12.20
N PRO A 404 -7.84 4.65 12.79
CA PRO A 404 -7.78 6.11 12.79
C PRO A 404 -6.88 6.68 13.88
N GLY A 405 -6.52 7.96 13.77
CA GLY A 405 -5.81 8.74 14.79
C GLY A 405 -4.29 8.55 14.77
N VAL A 406 -3.67 8.52 15.95
CA VAL A 406 -2.24 8.22 16.13
C VAL A 406 -2.13 6.93 16.94
N PRO A 407 -2.16 5.77 16.27
CA PRO A 407 -2.26 4.50 16.97
C PRO A 407 -0.95 4.16 17.68
N VAL A 408 -1.08 3.65 18.90
CA VAL A 408 -0.01 3.08 19.73
C VAL A 408 -0.41 1.69 20.22
N VAL A 409 0.58 0.91 20.66
CA VAL A 409 0.37 -0.45 21.18
C VAL A 409 0.64 -0.48 22.67
N PHE A 410 -0.32 -0.98 23.42
CA PHE A 410 -0.14 -1.39 24.82
C PHE A 410 -0.02 -2.90 24.89
N ARG A 411 1.01 -3.39 25.57
CA ARG A 411 1.29 -4.81 25.77
C ARG A 411 0.92 -5.24 27.18
N ARG A 412 0.20 -6.37 27.32
CA ARG A 412 -0.17 -6.94 28.60
C ARG A 412 1.06 -7.45 29.34
N ARG A 413 1.20 -7.09 30.63
CA ARG A 413 2.26 -7.57 31.52
C ARG A 413 1.93 -8.92 32.18
N GLY A 414 0.64 -9.18 32.41
CA GLY A 414 0.15 -10.39 33.07
C GLY A 414 -1.37 -10.38 33.16
N GLY A 415 -1.95 -11.37 33.86
CA GLY A 415 -3.40 -11.46 34.01
C GLY A 415 -4.13 -12.01 32.79
N THR A 416 -5.44 -11.72 32.71
CA THR A 416 -6.34 -12.15 31.62
C THR A 416 -6.66 -11.01 30.68
N GLY A 417 -7.17 -11.30 29.48
CA GLY A 417 -7.56 -10.31 28.46
C GLY A 417 -6.65 -10.31 27.23
N PRO A 418 -6.88 -9.41 26.26
CA PRO A 418 -6.11 -9.33 25.00
C PRO A 418 -4.61 -9.18 25.26
N ILE A 419 -3.77 -9.84 24.44
CA ILE A 419 -2.31 -9.71 24.54
C ILE A 419 -1.85 -8.29 24.18
N GLY A 420 -2.55 -7.63 23.26
CA GLY A 420 -2.28 -6.28 22.82
C GLY A 420 -3.53 -5.43 22.75
N LEU A 421 -3.40 -4.17 23.13
CA LEU A 421 -4.43 -3.15 22.91
C LEU A 421 -3.89 -2.08 21.97
N ILE A 422 -4.66 -1.73 20.97
CA ILE A 422 -4.39 -0.59 20.09
C ILE A 422 -5.13 0.61 20.67
N GLY A 423 -4.36 1.56 21.18
CA GLY A 423 -4.85 2.83 21.73
C GLY A 423 -4.39 4.02 20.89
N GLN A 424 -4.61 5.22 21.47
CA GLN A 424 -4.24 6.48 20.86
C GLN A 424 -3.06 7.11 21.61
N GLU A 425 -2.23 7.89 20.90
CA GLU A 425 -1.19 8.70 21.54
C GLU A 425 -1.78 9.61 22.61
N GLY A 426 -1.15 9.62 23.81
CA GLY A 426 -1.61 10.42 24.94
C GLY A 426 -2.72 9.79 25.76
N GLU A 427 -3.23 8.62 25.38
CA GLU A 427 -4.18 7.85 26.17
C GLU A 427 -3.48 7.29 27.43
N PRO A 428 -4.13 7.31 28.61
CA PRO A 428 -3.58 6.67 29.80
C PRO A 428 -3.31 5.18 29.56
N VAL A 429 -2.19 4.69 30.08
CA VAL A 429 -1.85 3.25 29.97
C VAL A 429 -2.89 2.44 30.74
N PRO A 430 -3.59 1.48 30.09
CA PRO A 430 -4.57 0.65 30.77
C PRO A 430 -3.96 -0.19 31.88
N GLU A 431 -4.73 -0.46 32.92
CA GLU A 431 -4.28 -1.30 34.06
C GLU A 431 -3.84 -2.70 33.57
N GLY A 432 -2.70 -3.17 34.03
CA GLY A 432 -2.10 -4.46 33.61
C GLY A 432 -1.38 -4.44 32.27
N TYR A 433 -1.28 -3.27 31.64
CA TYR A 433 -0.56 -3.08 30.38
C TYR A 433 0.62 -2.13 30.54
N GLU A 434 1.46 -2.06 29.52
CA GLU A 434 2.45 -1.01 29.36
C GLU A 434 2.52 -0.54 27.90
N LEU A 435 2.95 0.70 27.70
CA LEU A 435 3.14 1.27 26.37
C LEU A 435 4.37 0.65 25.70
N LEU A 436 4.15 -0.03 24.58
CA LEU A 436 5.20 -0.67 23.79
C LEU A 436 5.72 0.24 22.67
N SER A 437 4.87 1.08 22.07
CA SER A 437 5.24 2.01 21.02
C SER A 437 6.17 3.11 21.54
N GLY A 438 7.43 3.14 21.07
CA GLY A 438 8.46 4.05 21.55
C GLY A 438 9.18 3.60 22.83
N ALA A 439 8.94 2.38 23.29
CA ALA A 439 9.69 1.78 24.40
C ALA A 439 11.14 1.46 24.02
N SER A 440 12.03 1.37 25.01
CA SER A 440 13.39 0.89 24.77
C SER A 440 13.42 -0.63 24.50
N PRO A 441 14.46 -1.15 23.82
CA PRO A 441 14.62 -2.59 23.62
C PRO A 441 14.67 -3.39 24.92
N GLU A 442 15.26 -2.82 25.99
CA GLU A 442 15.34 -3.44 27.31
C GLU A 442 13.95 -3.58 27.96
N ALA A 443 13.12 -2.53 27.88
CA ALA A 443 11.76 -2.55 28.37
C ALA A 443 10.91 -3.60 27.63
N ALA A 444 11.06 -3.69 26.31
CA ALA A 444 10.36 -4.70 25.52
C ALA A 444 10.80 -6.14 25.81
N SER A 445 12.08 -6.35 26.10
CA SER A 445 12.63 -7.67 26.45
C SER A 445 12.17 -8.17 27.82
N ALA A 446 11.80 -7.27 28.72
CA ALA A 446 11.26 -7.61 30.04
C ALA A 446 9.81 -8.13 29.98
N LEU A 447 9.13 -7.98 28.83
CA LEU A 447 7.76 -8.45 28.67
C LEU A 447 7.71 -9.97 28.45
N PRO A 448 6.69 -10.66 29.02
CA PRO A 448 6.57 -12.11 28.86
C PRO A 448 6.56 -12.51 27.39
N ALA A 449 7.40 -13.48 27.04
CA ALA A 449 7.54 -13.99 25.67
C ALA A 449 6.27 -14.72 25.17
N SER A 450 5.39 -15.14 26.09
CA SER A 450 4.11 -15.75 25.79
C SER A 450 3.09 -15.40 26.87
N ALA A 451 2.01 -14.74 26.49
CA ALA A 451 0.74 -15.06 27.12
C ALA A 451 0.42 -16.51 26.74
N GLY A 452 -0.06 -17.32 27.67
CA GLY A 452 -0.46 -18.71 27.39
C GLY A 452 -1.31 -18.78 26.13
N ALA A 453 -1.30 -19.93 25.46
CA ALA A 453 -1.82 -20.14 24.09
C ALA A 453 -3.27 -19.62 23.86
N ASP A 454 -4.00 -19.25 24.88
CA ASP A 454 -5.44 -19.00 24.81
C ASP A 454 -5.85 -17.54 24.53
N ASP A 455 -4.97 -16.55 24.60
CA ASP A 455 -5.37 -15.17 24.32
C ASP A 455 -4.33 -14.33 23.59
N GLN A 456 -4.12 -14.66 22.31
CA GLN A 456 -3.33 -13.87 21.36
C GLN A 456 -4.16 -12.76 20.67
N ARG A 457 -5.35 -12.45 21.17
CA ARG A 457 -6.22 -11.43 20.57
C ARG A 457 -5.64 -10.04 20.75
N VAL A 458 -5.81 -9.25 19.74
CA VAL A 458 -5.56 -7.81 19.73
C VAL A 458 -6.92 -7.10 19.71
N ALA A 459 -7.11 -6.14 20.61
CA ALA A 459 -8.34 -5.37 20.70
C ALA A 459 -8.05 -3.86 20.62
N TYR A 460 -9.09 -3.07 20.46
CA TYR A 460 -9.01 -1.62 20.61
C TYR A 460 -9.26 -1.22 22.06
N THR A 461 -8.59 -0.15 22.51
CA THR A 461 -9.02 0.55 23.72
C THR A 461 -10.40 1.16 23.52
N PRO A 462 -11.14 1.48 24.61
CA PRO A 462 -12.41 2.18 24.51
C PRO A 462 -12.33 3.49 23.71
N ALA A 463 -11.24 4.26 23.85
CA ALA A 463 -11.04 5.50 23.11
C ALA A 463 -10.89 5.25 21.60
N THR A 464 -10.08 4.27 21.20
CA THR A 464 -9.94 3.92 19.77
C THR A 464 -11.27 3.38 19.20
N GLN A 465 -11.99 2.57 19.98
CA GLN A 465 -13.28 2.05 19.55
C GLN A 465 -14.32 3.16 19.36
N ALA A 466 -14.38 4.11 20.29
CA ALA A 466 -15.25 5.28 20.18
C ALA A 466 -14.94 6.10 18.92
N LEU A 467 -13.65 6.32 18.62
CA LEU A 467 -13.21 7.04 17.44
C LEU A 467 -13.61 6.31 16.13
N VAL A 468 -13.47 5.00 16.08
CA VAL A 468 -13.94 4.19 14.93
C VAL A 468 -15.46 4.32 14.74
N LEU A 469 -16.24 4.26 15.82
CA LEU A 469 -17.69 4.40 15.77
C LEU A 469 -18.11 5.81 15.33
N GLU A 470 -17.45 6.85 15.84
CA GLU A 470 -17.69 8.23 15.42
C GLU A 470 -17.48 8.42 13.91
N LEU A 471 -16.36 7.90 13.37
CA LEU A 471 -16.06 8.01 11.95
C LEU A 471 -17.04 7.20 11.10
N ARG A 472 -17.43 6.01 11.56
CA ARG A 472 -18.48 5.22 10.90
C ARG A 472 -19.79 6.01 10.84
N HIS A 473 -20.24 6.58 11.94
CA HIS A 473 -21.47 7.37 11.97
C HIS A 473 -21.39 8.61 11.08
N ARG A 474 -20.23 9.26 11.02
CA ARG A 474 -20.00 10.44 10.14
C ARG A 474 -20.16 10.12 8.66
N HIS A 475 -19.61 8.98 8.21
CA HIS A 475 -19.63 8.59 6.80
C HIS A 475 -20.83 7.72 6.41
N PHE A 476 -21.43 7.02 7.37
CA PHE A 476 -22.58 6.12 7.17
C PHE A 476 -23.65 6.36 8.24
N PRO A 477 -24.30 7.54 8.25
CA PRO A 477 -25.27 7.88 9.30
C PRO A 477 -26.50 6.97 9.34
N GLN A 478 -26.82 6.29 8.24
CA GLN A 478 -27.94 5.33 8.12
C GLN A 478 -27.52 3.86 8.24
N GLY A 479 -26.25 3.60 8.64
CA GLY A 479 -25.63 2.28 8.60
C GLY A 479 -25.13 1.90 7.19
N PRO A 480 -24.53 0.71 7.02
CA PRO A 480 -24.08 0.23 5.72
C PRO A 480 -25.30 0.07 4.79
N ALA A 481 -25.19 0.59 3.57
CA ALA A 481 -26.22 0.35 2.56
C ALA A 481 -26.24 -1.16 2.23
N HIS A 482 -27.31 -1.83 2.59
CA HIS A 482 -27.54 -3.19 2.15
C HIS A 482 -27.90 -3.16 0.65
N HIS A 483 -26.94 -3.43 -0.19
CA HIS A 483 -27.20 -3.64 -1.62
C HIS A 483 -27.79 -5.04 -1.81
N SER A 484 -29.12 -5.11 -1.84
CA SER A 484 -29.87 -6.30 -2.24
C SER A 484 -29.63 -6.67 -3.71
#